data_c1110e3525c250ba5d2a3a97b8a2e0b4
#
_entry.id   c1110e3525c250ba5d2a3a97b8a2e0b4
#
_cell.length_a   1.000
_cell.length_b   1.000
_cell.length_c   1.000
_cell.angle_alpha   90.00
_cell.angle_beta   90.00
_cell.angle_gamma   90.00
#
_symmetry.space_group_name_H-M   'P 1'
#
loop_
_entity.id
_entity.type
_entity.pdbx_description
1 polymer ?
#
loop_
_entity_poly.entity_id
_entity_poly.type
_entity_poly.pdbx_seq_one_letter_code
_entity_poly.pdbx_strand_id
1 'polypeptide(L)'
;MLLVLTLGAHQQRDEQGRQLSSKSKPVLFAGYREEHPGVVHKITLADLPPPSSSVDAGSNVVPRPANAWPQAPPGFKVQLYAAGLDNPRLIRTAPNGDVFLAESQSGQVKVFRGITKDGKAEQSEIFASRFNRPFGINFYPPGPDPQWVYVANTDSVVRFPYRNGDLKARGAKQAVVPDLPGGGFLRGGGHWTRDIAFSADGKKMFVSVGSRSNADDTDNNPAERDRADILEFNPDGSGRRVYASGIRNAVGIAIDPKTGQLWGSVNERDGLGDNLVPDYITHVQEGGFYGWPWYYMGGHQDPRLRDKHPELRKRVITPDVLVQPHNASLEMTFYTGKQFPREYGGDIFASEHGSWNRSVRTGFEVVRVPLHHEGRATGEYEDFLTGFLTPKGEVWGRPVGVAVAKDGSLLVSDDGSRSIWRVSYEPK
;
A
#
# COMPACT_ATOMS: atom_id res chain seq x y z
N MET A 1 36.44 15.23 -48.25
CA MET A 1 35.16 14.49 -48.34
C MET A 1 34.97 13.80 -47.01
N LEU A 2 34.31 14.49 -46.08
CA LEU A 2 34.06 14.02 -44.72
C LEU A 2 32.74 13.22 -44.72
N LEU A 3 32.81 11.95 -44.36
CA LEU A 3 31.63 11.11 -44.16
C LEU A 3 31.08 11.38 -42.74
N VAL A 4 29.90 11.98 -42.66
CA VAL A 4 29.16 12.10 -41.42
C VAL A 4 28.34 10.83 -41.22
N LEU A 5 28.75 9.98 -40.27
CA LEU A 5 27.97 8.84 -39.81
C LEU A 5 26.89 9.33 -38.84
N THR A 6 25.64 9.38 -39.28
CA THR A 6 24.48 9.52 -38.43
C THR A 6 24.21 8.21 -37.72
N LEU A 7 24.49 8.15 -36.42
CA LEU A 7 24.01 7.08 -35.54
C LEU A 7 22.48 7.21 -35.37
N GLY A 8 21.74 6.37 -36.09
CA GLY A 8 20.33 6.18 -35.88
C GLY A 8 20.09 5.45 -34.52
N ALA A 9 19.40 6.07 -33.64
CA ALA A 9 18.92 5.42 -32.41
C ALA A 9 17.97 4.27 -32.79
N HIS A 10 18.40 3.02 -32.61
CA HIS A 10 17.55 1.85 -32.76
C HIS A 10 16.55 1.84 -31.61
N GLN A 11 15.27 2.11 -31.89
CA GLN A 11 14.17 1.87 -30.96
C GLN A 11 14.01 0.36 -30.77
N GLN A 12 14.37 -0.14 -29.61
CA GLN A 12 14.09 -1.51 -29.22
C GLN A 12 12.60 -1.68 -28.95
N ARG A 13 11.99 -2.69 -29.58
CA ARG A 13 10.62 -3.14 -29.29
C ARG A 13 10.71 -4.48 -28.55
N ASP A 14 9.77 -4.70 -27.61
CA ASP A 14 9.62 -6.01 -26.98
C ASP A 14 9.06 -7.04 -27.99
N GLU A 15 9.03 -8.31 -27.61
CA GLU A 15 8.53 -9.41 -28.43
C GLU A 15 7.05 -9.25 -28.87
N GLN A 16 6.37 -8.21 -28.41
CA GLN A 16 4.97 -7.89 -28.73
C GLN A 16 4.83 -6.55 -29.49
N GLY A 17 5.95 -5.98 -29.97
CA GLY A 17 5.96 -4.76 -30.78
C GLY A 17 5.71 -3.47 -30.01
N ARG A 18 5.77 -3.48 -28.66
CA ARG A 18 5.67 -2.27 -27.85
C ARG A 18 6.95 -1.45 -27.98
N GLN A 19 6.77 -0.17 -28.19
CA GLN A 19 7.86 0.79 -28.14
C GLN A 19 8.33 0.89 -26.68
N LEU A 20 9.48 0.27 -26.37
CA LEU A 20 10.15 0.54 -25.13
C LEU A 20 10.55 2.01 -25.17
N SER A 21 9.89 2.85 -24.35
CA SER A 21 10.40 4.19 -24.09
C SER A 21 11.87 4.02 -23.72
N SER A 22 12.72 4.96 -24.12
CA SER A 22 14.14 4.96 -23.73
C SER A 22 14.18 4.95 -22.21
N LYS A 23 14.20 3.73 -21.61
CA LYS A 23 14.20 3.60 -20.15
C LYS A 23 15.50 4.24 -19.67
N SER A 24 15.36 5.32 -18.93
CA SER A 24 16.41 5.83 -18.07
C SER A 24 16.94 4.65 -17.24
N LYS A 25 18.24 4.63 -16.99
CA LYS A 25 18.83 3.59 -16.13
C LYS A 25 18.10 3.62 -14.78
N PRO A 26 17.64 2.48 -14.23
CA PRO A 26 16.96 2.47 -12.96
C PRO A 26 17.76 3.18 -11.88
N VAL A 27 17.08 3.97 -11.05
CA VAL A 27 17.67 4.65 -9.90
C VAL A 27 17.65 3.68 -8.72
N LEU A 28 18.77 3.57 -8.00
CA LEU A 28 18.87 2.62 -6.90
C LEU A 28 18.24 3.17 -5.61
N PHE A 29 18.88 4.17 -5.02
CA PHE A 29 18.35 4.87 -3.85
C PHE A 29 18.29 6.36 -4.13
N ALA A 30 17.11 6.95 -3.98
CA ALA A 30 16.87 8.37 -4.25
C ALA A 30 16.44 9.10 -2.99
N GLY A 31 16.60 10.41 -2.96
CA GLY A 31 15.93 11.28 -2.02
C GLY A 31 14.74 11.97 -2.71
N TYR A 32 13.90 12.65 -1.94
CA TYR A 32 12.68 13.31 -2.45
C TYR A 32 12.92 14.30 -3.61
N ARG A 33 14.17 14.75 -3.84
CA ARG A 33 14.50 15.66 -4.95
C ARG A 33 14.64 14.96 -6.28
N GLU A 34 14.95 13.67 -6.24
CA GLU A 34 15.10 12.80 -7.40
C GLU A 34 13.83 12.03 -7.74
N GLU A 35 12.81 12.04 -6.83
CA GLU A 35 11.51 11.41 -7.03
C GLU A 35 10.63 12.26 -7.94
N HIS A 36 10.39 11.77 -9.16
CA HIS A 36 9.55 12.44 -10.16
C HIS A 36 8.72 11.42 -10.94
N PRO A 37 7.51 11.78 -11.41
CA PRO A 37 6.69 10.86 -12.18
C PRO A 37 7.44 10.29 -13.38
N GLY A 38 7.47 8.95 -13.47
CA GLY A 38 8.14 8.20 -14.53
C GLY A 38 9.57 7.76 -14.19
N VAL A 39 10.13 8.09 -13.03
CA VAL A 39 11.42 7.54 -12.57
C VAL A 39 11.21 6.07 -12.20
N VAL A 40 12.07 5.20 -12.73
CA VAL A 40 12.02 3.77 -12.50
C VAL A 40 13.12 3.36 -11.53
N HIS A 41 12.74 2.59 -10.54
CA HIS A 41 13.61 2.03 -9.51
C HIS A 41 13.69 0.51 -9.64
N LYS A 42 14.86 -0.03 -9.29
CA LYS A 42 15.07 -1.48 -9.15
C LYS A 42 16.12 -1.73 -8.09
N ILE A 43 15.69 -2.36 -7.01
CA ILE A 43 16.57 -2.76 -5.91
C ILE A 43 16.63 -4.28 -5.90
N THR A 44 17.83 -4.83 -5.78
CA THR A 44 18.07 -6.28 -5.69
C THR A 44 18.83 -6.62 -4.41
N LEU A 45 18.90 -7.90 -4.05
CA LEU A 45 19.66 -8.33 -2.89
C LEU A 45 21.16 -7.94 -2.94
N ALA A 46 21.71 -7.82 -4.16
CA ALA A 46 23.09 -7.45 -4.38
C ALA A 46 23.38 -5.96 -4.09
N ASP A 47 22.35 -5.14 -4.06
CA ASP A 47 22.45 -3.70 -3.84
C ASP A 47 22.36 -3.32 -2.35
N LEU A 48 22.03 -4.30 -1.48
CA LEU A 48 21.83 -4.04 -0.07
C LEU A 48 23.17 -3.76 0.64
N PRO A 49 23.32 -2.59 1.30
CA PRO A 49 24.53 -2.26 2.02
C PRO A 49 24.60 -3.04 3.36
N PRO A 50 25.75 -3.08 4.02
CA PRO A 50 25.84 -3.55 5.40
C PRO A 50 25.06 -2.62 6.35
N PRO A 51 24.57 -3.15 7.50
CA PRO A 51 23.92 -2.33 8.52
C PRO A 51 24.77 -1.14 8.98
N SER A 52 24.12 0.01 9.14
CA SER A 52 24.74 1.26 9.59
C SER A 52 23.79 2.03 10.51
N SER A 53 24.20 3.20 10.96
CA SER A 53 23.34 4.16 11.66
C SER A 53 22.90 5.28 10.73
N SER A 54 21.75 5.87 11.01
CA SER A 54 21.22 7.05 10.31
C SER A 54 20.77 8.13 11.30
N VAL A 55 20.56 9.33 10.79
CA VAL A 55 19.95 10.44 11.54
C VAL A 55 18.53 10.64 11.01
N ASP A 56 17.57 10.72 11.91
CA ASP A 56 16.16 10.84 11.54
C ASP A 56 15.81 12.26 11.07
N ALA A 57 15.34 12.42 9.84
CA ALA A 57 14.85 13.69 9.33
C ALA A 57 13.47 14.06 9.90
N GLY A 58 12.78 13.10 10.52
CA GLY A 58 11.42 13.28 11.02
C GLY A 58 10.37 13.42 9.90
N SER A 59 9.09 13.46 10.29
CA SER A 59 7.97 13.58 9.35
C SER A 59 6.93 14.60 9.80
N ASN A 60 7.37 15.75 10.34
CA ASN A 60 6.45 16.80 10.74
C ASN A 60 5.73 17.35 9.51
N VAL A 61 4.39 17.30 9.57
CA VAL A 61 3.53 17.77 8.49
C VAL A 61 3.27 19.26 8.67
N VAL A 62 3.46 20.00 7.58
CA VAL A 62 3.11 21.43 7.48
C VAL A 62 1.79 21.58 6.70
N PRO A 63 1.05 22.69 6.88
CA PRO A 63 -0.11 22.98 6.04
C PRO A 63 0.26 22.97 4.55
N ARG A 64 -0.61 22.41 3.71
CA ARG A 64 -0.39 22.39 2.27
C ARG A 64 -0.21 23.84 1.76
N PRO A 65 0.90 24.17 1.10
CA PRO A 65 1.06 25.49 0.44
C PRO A 65 -0.07 25.72 -0.59
N ALA A 66 -0.54 26.95 -0.72
CA ALA A 66 -1.72 27.29 -1.53
C ALA A 66 -1.62 26.79 -2.99
N ASN A 67 -0.42 26.80 -3.57
CA ASN A 67 -0.18 26.39 -4.96
C ASN A 67 0.46 24.98 -5.07
N ALA A 68 0.56 24.23 -3.97
CA ALA A 68 1.11 22.87 -4.01
C ALA A 68 0.06 21.87 -4.49
N TRP A 69 0.42 21.09 -5.49
CA TRP A 69 -0.37 20.00 -6.06
C TRP A 69 0.51 18.78 -6.27
N PRO A 70 -0.01 17.58 -6.07
CA PRO A 70 0.69 16.37 -6.48
C PRO A 70 0.92 16.39 -7.99
N GLN A 71 1.98 15.74 -8.43
CA GLN A 71 2.41 15.66 -9.83
C GLN A 71 2.26 14.22 -10.32
N ALA A 72 1.72 14.05 -11.52
CA ALA A 72 1.54 12.78 -12.20
C ALA A 72 2.19 12.81 -13.58
N PRO A 73 2.40 11.66 -14.26
CA PRO A 73 2.99 11.62 -15.60
C PRO A 73 2.23 12.45 -16.62
N PRO A 74 2.87 12.83 -17.75
CA PRO A 74 2.20 13.56 -18.82
C PRO A 74 0.92 12.86 -19.30
N GLY A 75 -0.16 13.62 -19.51
CA GLY A 75 -1.47 13.12 -19.89
C GLY A 75 -2.37 12.79 -18.69
N PHE A 76 -1.84 12.77 -17.48
CA PHE A 76 -2.64 12.63 -16.28
C PHE A 76 -2.98 13.99 -15.68
N LYS A 77 -4.15 14.08 -15.07
CA LYS A 77 -4.68 15.25 -14.38
C LYS A 77 -4.96 14.92 -12.93
N VAL A 78 -4.46 15.75 -12.02
CA VAL A 78 -4.72 15.63 -10.59
C VAL A 78 -5.78 16.62 -10.16
N GLN A 79 -6.79 16.17 -9.44
CA GLN A 79 -7.91 16.96 -8.93
C GLN A 79 -8.14 16.67 -7.45
N LEU A 80 -8.71 17.63 -6.74
CA LEU A 80 -9.11 17.45 -5.34
C LEU A 80 -10.52 16.88 -5.28
N TYR A 81 -10.65 15.58 -4.95
CA TYR A 81 -11.92 14.87 -4.85
C TYR A 81 -12.68 15.23 -3.56
N ALA A 82 -11.99 15.24 -2.42
CA ALA A 82 -12.55 15.63 -1.13
C ALA A 82 -11.47 16.25 -0.23
N ALA A 83 -11.86 17.11 0.71
CA ALA A 83 -10.97 17.77 1.67
C ALA A 83 -11.63 17.92 3.04
N GLY A 84 -10.85 18.33 4.05
CA GLY A 84 -11.34 18.52 5.41
C GLY A 84 -11.64 17.21 6.14
N LEU A 85 -10.96 16.14 5.78
CA LEU A 85 -11.14 14.80 6.34
C LEU A 85 -10.38 14.63 7.65
N ASP A 86 -10.80 13.66 8.48
CA ASP A 86 -10.18 13.43 9.77
C ASP A 86 -9.34 12.15 9.79
N ASN A 87 -8.04 12.29 9.49
CA ASN A 87 -7.09 11.20 9.33
C ASN A 87 -7.60 10.14 8.33
N PRO A 88 -7.79 10.53 7.05
CA PRO A 88 -8.25 9.61 6.00
C PRO A 88 -7.23 8.50 5.78
N ARG A 89 -7.72 7.26 5.78
CA ARG A 89 -6.87 6.07 5.66
C ARG A 89 -7.31 5.24 4.44
N LEU A 90 -7.58 3.96 4.61
CA LEU A 90 -7.94 3.08 3.49
C LEU A 90 -9.18 3.59 2.73
N ILE A 91 -9.09 3.54 1.41
CA ILE A 91 -10.20 3.79 0.47
C ILE A 91 -10.60 2.47 -0.19
N ARG A 92 -11.91 2.23 -0.33
CA ARG A 92 -12.42 1.09 -1.09
C ARG A 92 -13.62 1.50 -1.95
N THR A 93 -13.57 1.17 -3.23
CA THR A 93 -14.71 1.40 -4.13
C THR A 93 -15.67 0.21 -4.08
N ALA A 94 -16.93 0.48 -3.78
CA ALA A 94 -18.00 -0.50 -3.85
C ALA A 94 -18.36 -0.82 -5.32
N PRO A 95 -18.97 -1.98 -5.62
CA PRO A 95 -19.30 -2.37 -6.99
C PRO A 95 -20.20 -1.38 -7.74
N ASN A 96 -21.07 -0.66 -7.03
CA ASN A 96 -21.90 0.39 -7.61
C ASN A 96 -21.13 1.70 -7.90
N GLY A 97 -19.90 1.84 -7.41
CA GLY A 97 -19.03 2.99 -7.58
C GLY A 97 -19.02 3.97 -6.41
N ASP A 98 -19.75 3.70 -5.34
CA ASP A 98 -19.60 4.47 -4.10
C ASP A 98 -18.22 4.23 -3.49
N VAL A 99 -17.61 5.29 -2.92
CA VAL A 99 -16.26 5.25 -2.39
C VAL A 99 -16.32 5.30 -0.87
N PHE A 100 -15.87 4.24 -0.22
CA PHE A 100 -15.81 4.12 1.23
C PHE A 100 -14.43 4.53 1.72
N LEU A 101 -14.39 5.32 2.79
CA LEU A 101 -13.17 5.83 3.42
C LEU A 101 -13.20 5.52 4.91
N ALA A 102 -12.12 4.93 5.43
CA ALA A 102 -11.88 4.85 6.85
C ALA A 102 -11.27 6.17 7.37
N GLU A 103 -11.91 6.82 8.32
CA GLU A 103 -11.38 7.94 9.10
C GLU A 103 -11.00 7.41 10.49
N SER A 104 -9.74 7.04 10.65
CA SER A 104 -9.32 6.25 11.81
C SER A 104 -9.34 7.02 13.11
N GLN A 105 -9.07 8.32 13.09
CA GLN A 105 -9.02 9.14 14.32
C GLN A 105 -10.41 9.43 14.85
N SER A 106 -11.37 9.76 13.99
CA SER A 106 -12.77 9.97 14.39
C SER A 106 -13.53 8.66 14.62
N GLY A 107 -12.92 7.50 14.27
CA GLY A 107 -13.55 6.19 14.45
C GLY A 107 -14.81 6.04 13.60
N GLN A 108 -14.77 6.47 12.33
CA GLN A 108 -15.92 6.41 11.42
C GLN A 108 -15.52 5.92 10.03
N VAL A 109 -16.52 5.48 9.30
CA VAL A 109 -16.43 5.19 7.87
C VAL A 109 -17.34 6.17 7.14
N LYS A 110 -16.79 6.91 6.18
CA LYS A 110 -17.53 7.77 5.25
C LYS A 110 -17.76 7.06 3.93
N VAL A 111 -18.82 7.46 3.25
CA VAL A 111 -19.10 7.07 1.87
C VAL A 111 -19.28 8.33 1.02
N PHE A 112 -18.66 8.31 -0.15
CA PHE A 112 -18.77 9.36 -1.17
C PHE A 112 -19.45 8.77 -2.39
N ARG A 113 -20.27 9.57 -3.06
CA ARG A 113 -20.97 9.21 -4.29
C ARG A 113 -20.79 10.27 -5.34
N GLY A 114 -20.67 9.82 -6.57
CA GLY A 114 -20.61 10.67 -7.76
C GLY A 114 -19.28 11.40 -7.93
N ILE A 115 -19.12 11.96 -9.11
CA ILE A 115 -17.96 12.78 -9.48
C ILE A 115 -18.49 13.94 -10.30
N THR A 116 -18.33 15.16 -9.81
CA THR A 116 -18.67 16.39 -10.53
C THR A 116 -17.75 16.59 -11.74
N LYS A 117 -18.12 17.52 -12.63
CA LYS A 117 -17.25 17.93 -13.77
C LYS A 117 -15.87 18.43 -13.32
N ASP A 118 -15.76 18.98 -12.11
CA ASP A 118 -14.51 19.44 -11.53
C ASP A 118 -13.73 18.35 -10.78
N GLY A 119 -14.21 17.09 -10.83
CA GLY A 119 -13.57 15.94 -10.22
C GLY A 119 -13.80 15.79 -8.72
N LYS A 120 -14.74 16.53 -8.14
CA LYS A 120 -15.11 16.44 -6.71
C LYS A 120 -16.19 15.40 -6.47
N ALA A 121 -16.26 14.89 -5.25
CA ALA A 121 -17.41 14.10 -4.81
C ALA A 121 -18.68 14.95 -4.84
N GLU A 122 -19.78 14.41 -5.38
CA GLU A 122 -21.09 15.09 -5.41
C GLU A 122 -21.78 15.04 -4.05
N GLN A 123 -21.61 13.93 -3.33
CA GLN A 123 -22.26 13.68 -2.04
C GLN A 123 -21.30 12.92 -1.10
N SER A 124 -21.40 13.20 0.20
CA SER A 124 -20.73 12.42 1.24
C SER A 124 -21.63 12.24 2.47
N GLU A 125 -21.59 11.05 3.07
CA GLU A 125 -22.33 10.68 4.27
C GLU A 125 -21.44 9.89 5.23
N ILE A 126 -21.76 9.89 6.52
CA ILE A 126 -21.18 8.96 7.49
C ILE A 126 -21.95 7.64 7.38
N PHE A 127 -21.28 6.60 6.88
CA PHE A 127 -21.87 5.27 6.77
C PHE A 127 -22.10 4.64 8.14
N ALA A 128 -21.09 4.65 8.99
CA ALA A 128 -21.16 4.19 10.37
C ALA A 128 -20.03 4.81 11.21
N SER A 129 -20.19 4.76 12.53
CA SER A 129 -19.24 5.34 13.49
C SER A 129 -19.03 4.41 14.71
N ARG A 130 -18.26 4.88 15.70
CA ARG A 130 -17.91 4.17 16.94
C ARG A 130 -17.07 2.91 16.65
N PHE A 131 -16.11 3.04 15.73
CA PHE A 131 -15.08 2.06 15.49
C PHE A 131 -13.85 2.36 16.36
N ASN A 132 -13.06 1.30 16.64
CA ASN A 132 -11.76 1.43 17.27
C ASN A 132 -10.68 1.52 16.20
N ARG A 133 -10.40 2.75 15.70
CA ARG A 133 -9.41 3.01 14.65
C ARG A 133 -9.61 2.12 13.42
N PRO A 134 -10.71 2.31 12.70
CA PRO A 134 -10.97 1.53 11.48
C PRO A 134 -9.89 1.79 10.45
N PHE A 135 -9.49 0.72 9.75
CA PHE A 135 -8.60 0.82 8.60
C PHE A 135 -9.17 0.03 7.42
N GLY A 136 -9.14 -1.30 7.46
CA GLY A 136 -9.59 -2.17 6.38
C GLY A 136 -11.09 -2.08 6.14
N ILE A 137 -11.47 -2.01 4.87
CA ILE A 137 -12.87 -2.06 4.42
C ILE A 137 -12.94 -3.03 3.25
N ASN A 138 -13.91 -3.96 3.27
CA ASN A 138 -14.16 -4.80 2.11
C ASN A 138 -15.63 -5.24 2.04
N PHE A 139 -16.04 -5.71 0.86
CA PHE A 139 -17.42 -6.10 0.56
C PHE A 139 -17.52 -7.60 0.39
N TYR A 140 -18.61 -8.21 0.89
CA TYR A 140 -18.80 -9.65 0.86
C TYR A 140 -20.25 -10.04 0.53
N PRO A 141 -20.50 -11.09 -0.29
CA PRO A 141 -19.49 -11.84 -1.04
C PRO A 141 -18.78 -10.97 -2.09
N PRO A 142 -17.58 -11.35 -2.55
CA PRO A 142 -16.94 -10.70 -3.68
C PRO A 142 -17.83 -10.74 -4.92
N GLY A 143 -17.83 -9.65 -5.70
CA GLY A 143 -18.66 -9.59 -6.92
C GLY A 143 -19.59 -8.38 -6.95
N PRO A 144 -20.56 -8.34 -7.89
CA PRO A 144 -21.36 -7.16 -8.16
C PRO A 144 -22.42 -6.85 -7.08
N ASP A 145 -22.85 -7.85 -6.29
CA ASP A 145 -23.98 -7.74 -5.35
C ASP A 145 -23.61 -8.16 -3.92
N PRO A 146 -22.70 -7.46 -3.25
CA PRO A 146 -22.34 -7.76 -1.87
C PRO A 146 -23.52 -7.54 -0.93
N GLN A 147 -23.59 -8.37 0.11
CA GLN A 147 -24.60 -8.33 1.14
C GLN A 147 -24.09 -7.76 2.46
N TRP A 148 -22.79 -7.64 2.56
CA TRP A 148 -22.08 -7.18 3.74
C TRP A 148 -20.96 -6.22 3.39
N VAL A 149 -20.76 -5.21 4.24
CA VAL A 149 -19.52 -4.45 4.32
C VAL A 149 -18.80 -4.83 5.61
N TYR A 150 -17.54 -5.22 5.49
CA TYR A 150 -16.65 -5.55 6.60
C TYR A 150 -15.76 -4.37 6.90
N VAL A 151 -15.51 -4.14 8.18
CA VAL A 151 -14.61 -3.09 8.66
C VAL A 151 -13.66 -3.71 9.70
N ALA A 152 -12.36 -3.59 9.46
CA ALA A 152 -11.35 -3.98 10.43
C ALA A 152 -10.97 -2.81 11.32
N ASN A 153 -11.16 -3.00 12.61
CA ASN A 153 -10.61 -2.17 13.68
C ASN A 153 -9.18 -2.63 14.00
N THR A 154 -8.48 -1.90 14.86
CA THR A 154 -7.16 -2.32 15.34
C THR A 154 -7.16 -3.66 16.08
N ASP A 155 -8.28 -4.06 16.66
CA ASP A 155 -8.43 -5.20 17.57
C ASP A 155 -9.55 -6.19 17.17
N SER A 156 -10.25 -5.94 16.07
CA SER A 156 -11.42 -6.74 15.71
C SER A 156 -11.81 -6.57 14.25
N VAL A 157 -12.58 -7.51 13.70
CA VAL A 157 -13.31 -7.36 12.45
C VAL A 157 -14.81 -7.36 12.73
N VAL A 158 -15.51 -6.39 12.17
CA VAL A 158 -16.97 -6.29 12.26
C VAL A 158 -17.58 -6.19 10.87
N ARG A 159 -18.90 -6.47 10.75
CA ARG A 159 -19.63 -6.30 9.51
C ARG A 159 -21.00 -5.70 9.72
N PHE A 160 -21.55 -5.13 8.66
CA PHE A 160 -22.90 -4.59 8.59
C PHE A 160 -23.63 -5.18 7.38
N PRO A 161 -24.96 -5.45 7.49
CA PRO A 161 -25.77 -5.70 6.31
C PRO A 161 -25.64 -4.52 5.32
N TYR A 162 -25.47 -4.85 4.04
CA TYR A 162 -25.23 -3.86 3.00
C TYR A 162 -25.96 -4.20 1.71
N ARG A 163 -26.35 -3.19 0.98
CA ARG A 163 -26.78 -3.23 -0.42
C ARG A 163 -26.07 -2.13 -1.19
N ASN A 164 -25.74 -2.39 -2.43
CA ASN A 164 -25.24 -1.33 -3.31
C ASN A 164 -26.14 -0.10 -3.26
N GLY A 165 -25.53 1.05 -2.97
CA GLY A 165 -26.24 2.32 -2.82
C GLY A 165 -26.64 2.70 -1.38
N ASP A 166 -26.37 1.87 -0.39
CA ASP A 166 -26.57 2.25 1.01
C ASP A 166 -25.52 3.29 1.43
N LEU A 167 -25.95 4.49 1.74
CA LEU A 167 -25.12 5.57 2.26
C LEU A 167 -25.00 5.54 3.80
N LYS A 168 -25.81 4.73 4.47
CA LYS A 168 -25.81 4.51 5.92
C LYS A 168 -25.94 3.02 6.20
N ALA A 169 -25.31 2.58 7.29
CA ALA A 169 -25.40 1.19 7.72
C ALA A 169 -26.87 0.79 7.95
N ARG A 170 -27.27 -0.33 7.35
CA ARG A 170 -28.66 -0.79 7.31
C ARG A 170 -29.13 -1.45 8.59
N GLY A 171 -28.21 -1.84 9.45
CA GLY A 171 -28.53 -2.56 10.69
C GLY A 171 -27.43 -2.47 11.73
N ALA A 172 -27.56 -3.25 12.78
CA ALA A 172 -26.58 -3.28 13.85
C ALA A 172 -25.24 -3.90 13.41
N LYS A 173 -24.17 -3.40 13.98
CA LYS A 173 -22.82 -3.95 13.87
C LYS A 173 -22.78 -5.39 14.40
N GLN A 174 -22.24 -6.32 13.61
CA GLN A 174 -22.02 -7.71 13.98
C GLN A 174 -20.52 -7.95 14.16
N ALA A 175 -20.11 -8.57 15.26
CA ALA A 175 -18.74 -9.04 15.43
C ALA A 175 -18.49 -10.25 14.55
N VAL A 176 -17.35 -10.27 13.84
CA VAL A 176 -16.86 -11.38 13.01
C VAL A 176 -15.62 -11.99 13.66
N VAL A 177 -14.61 -11.17 13.92
CA VAL A 177 -13.41 -11.58 14.68
C VAL A 177 -13.31 -10.61 15.86
N PRO A 178 -13.65 -11.02 17.08
CA PRO A 178 -13.72 -10.10 18.23
C PRO A 178 -12.35 -9.82 18.87
N ASP A 179 -11.32 -10.60 18.56
CA ASP A 179 -10.06 -10.66 19.31
C ASP A 179 -8.83 -10.73 18.39
N LEU A 180 -8.62 -9.75 17.56
CA LEU A 180 -7.34 -9.62 16.87
C LEU A 180 -6.26 -9.09 17.84
N PRO A 181 -5.00 -9.55 17.71
CA PRO A 181 -3.89 -8.93 18.43
C PRO A 181 -3.81 -7.46 18.05
N GLY A 182 -4.22 -6.59 18.94
CA GLY A 182 -4.43 -5.19 18.65
C GLY A 182 -4.00 -4.30 19.81
N GLY A 183 -4.45 -3.09 19.74
CA GLY A 183 -4.35 -2.09 20.80
C GLY A 183 -3.19 -1.14 20.66
N GLY A 184 -3.46 0.09 20.97
CA GLY A 184 -2.49 1.15 21.12
C GLY A 184 -2.02 1.85 19.84
N PHE A 185 -1.41 2.98 20.06
CA PHE A 185 -0.64 3.71 19.07
C PHE A 185 0.73 3.04 18.87
N LEU A 186 1.40 3.31 17.74
CA LEU A 186 2.76 2.87 17.42
C LEU A 186 3.76 2.94 18.58
N ARG A 187 3.62 3.89 19.49
CA ARG A 187 4.50 4.07 20.65
C ARG A 187 4.06 3.34 21.92
N GLY A 188 3.07 2.47 21.87
CA GLY A 188 2.57 1.77 23.06
C GLY A 188 1.90 0.42 22.78
N GLY A 189 1.55 0.12 21.55
CA GLY A 189 0.79 -1.09 21.19
C GLY A 189 1.18 -1.69 19.85
N GLY A 190 2.21 -1.18 19.17
CA GLY A 190 2.69 -1.66 17.89
C GLY A 190 1.88 -1.17 16.69
N HIS A 191 2.04 -1.86 15.57
CA HIS A 191 1.31 -1.55 14.36
C HIS A 191 -0.19 -1.81 14.55
N TRP A 192 -0.99 -0.83 14.23
CA TRP A 192 -2.41 -0.79 14.58
C TRP A 192 -3.34 -1.01 13.39
N THR A 193 -2.86 -0.91 12.16
CA THR A 193 -3.65 -1.12 10.96
C THR A 193 -3.98 -2.59 10.76
N ARG A 194 -5.18 -2.88 10.27
CA ARG A 194 -5.65 -4.21 9.85
C ARG A 194 -6.36 -4.04 8.53
N ASP A 195 -5.92 -4.70 7.47
CA ASP A 195 -6.65 -4.75 6.22
C ASP A 195 -7.31 -6.10 6.03
N ILE A 196 -8.30 -6.17 5.13
CA ILE A 196 -9.12 -7.35 4.86
C ILE A 196 -9.14 -7.61 3.36
N ALA A 197 -8.87 -8.85 2.97
CA ALA A 197 -9.12 -9.33 1.61
C ALA A 197 -9.94 -10.63 1.65
N PHE A 198 -10.82 -10.81 0.66
CA PHE A 198 -11.51 -12.09 0.47
C PHE A 198 -10.95 -12.80 -0.75
N SER A 199 -10.77 -14.13 -0.67
CA SER A 199 -10.45 -14.94 -1.84
C SER A 199 -11.49 -14.76 -2.93
N ALA A 200 -11.11 -14.93 -4.19
CA ALA A 200 -12.01 -14.71 -5.34
C ALA A 200 -13.28 -15.58 -5.29
N ASP A 201 -13.18 -16.79 -4.71
CA ASP A 201 -14.32 -17.71 -4.51
C ASP A 201 -15.14 -17.38 -3.24
N GLY A 202 -14.73 -16.36 -2.48
CA GLY A 202 -15.41 -15.92 -1.26
C GLY A 202 -15.32 -16.88 -0.07
N LYS A 203 -14.49 -17.94 -0.13
CA LYS A 203 -14.42 -18.92 0.95
C LYS A 203 -13.48 -18.54 2.08
N LYS A 204 -12.54 -17.63 1.83
CA LYS A 204 -11.51 -17.21 2.77
C LYS A 204 -11.50 -15.72 2.98
N MET A 205 -11.23 -15.31 4.21
CA MET A 205 -10.96 -13.93 4.61
C MET A 205 -9.53 -13.86 5.13
N PHE A 206 -8.72 -12.99 4.56
CA PHE A 206 -7.36 -12.68 5.01
C PHE A 206 -7.38 -11.39 5.80
N VAL A 207 -6.63 -11.36 6.91
CA VAL A 207 -6.48 -10.17 7.75
C VAL A 207 -5.00 -9.95 8.02
N SER A 208 -4.49 -8.75 7.70
CA SER A 208 -3.12 -8.38 8.02
C SER A 208 -2.96 -7.96 9.47
N VAL A 209 -1.91 -8.42 10.14
CA VAL A 209 -1.61 -8.08 11.53
C VAL A 209 -0.13 -7.74 11.68
N GLY A 210 0.20 -6.46 11.75
CA GLY A 210 1.58 -6.02 11.90
C GLY A 210 2.17 -6.30 13.29
N SER A 211 3.48 -6.33 13.40
CA SER A 211 4.23 -6.55 14.64
C SER A 211 3.88 -5.55 15.73
N ARG A 212 4.14 -5.88 16.98
CA ARG A 212 4.06 -4.94 18.09
C ARG A 212 5.31 -4.08 18.18
N SER A 213 6.46 -4.70 17.98
CA SER A 213 7.78 -4.06 18.11
C SER A 213 8.40 -3.78 16.73
N ASN A 214 9.54 -3.10 16.77
CA ASN A 214 10.37 -2.92 15.59
C ASN A 214 10.97 -4.26 15.13
N ALA A 215 11.61 -5.03 16.02
CA ALA A 215 12.16 -6.36 15.74
C ALA A 215 12.56 -7.06 17.05
N ASP A 216 11.60 -7.25 17.97
CA ASP A 216 11.84 -8.05 19.18
C ASP A 216 11.85 -9.54 18.82
N ASP A 217 12.64 -10.30 19.58
CA ASP A 217 12.66 -11.75 19.49
C ASP A 217 11.31 -12.32 19.96
N THR A 218 10.59 -12.93 19.05
CA THR A 218 9.25 -13.48 19.33
C THR A 218 9.28 -14.65 20.31
N ASP A 219 10.42 -15.32 20.47
CA ASP A 219 10.57 -16.38 21.47
C ASP A 219 10.45 -15.83 22.90
N ASN A 220 10.85 -14.57 23.11
CA ASN A 220 10.89 -13.93 24.41
C ASN A 220 9.81 -12.86 24.60
N ASN A 221 9.06 -12.52 23.55
CA ASN A 221 8.00 -11.53 23.61
C ASN A 221 6.63 -12.12 23.23
N PRO A 222 5.85 -12.66 24.20
CA PRO A 222 4.55 -13.26 23.92
C PRO A 222 3.51 -12.28 23.36
N ALA A 223 3.77 -10.97 23.43
CA ALA A 223 2.91 -9.95 22.83
C ALA A 223 3.04 -9.86 21.30
N GLU A 224 3.99 -10.57 20.71
CA GLU A 224 4.12 -10.75 19.26
C GLU A 224 3.35 -11.97 18.73
N ARG A 225 2.67 -12.74 19.59
CA ARG A 225 1.88 -13.91 19.12
C ARG A 225 0.81 -13.49 18.13
N ASP A 226 0.73 -14.21 16.98
CA ASP A 226 -0.17 -13.93 15.86
C ASP A 226 -0.03 -12.51 15.31
N ARG A 227 1.20 -11.97 15.35
CA ARG A 227 1.58 -10.68 14.78
C ARG A 227 2.73 -10.86 13.79
N ALA A 228 2.95 -9.85 12.96
CA ALA A 228 3.83 -9.91 11.78
C ALA A 228 3.39 -11.06 10.85
N ASP A 229 2.07 -11.22 10.75
CA ASP A 229 1.42 -12.34 10.06
C ASP A 229 0.29 -11.86 9.15
N ILE A 230 -0.03 -12.67 8.18
CA ILE A 230 -1.34 -12.68 7.55
C ILE A 230 -2.14 -13.82 8.16
N LEU A 231 -3.26 -13.50 8.79
CA LEU A 231 -4.19 -14.48 9.35
C LEU A 231 -5.27 -14.82 8.33
N GLU A 232 -5.65 -16.10 8.26
CA GLU A 232 -6.76 -16.59 7.46
C GLU A 232 -7.92 -17.00 8.36
N PHE A 233 -9.14 -16.74 7.90
CA PHE A 233 -10.40 -17.11 8.52
C PHE A 233 -11.39 -17.55 7.44
N ASN A 234 -12.44 -18.25 7.86
CA ASN A 234 -13.68 -18.27 7.09
C ASN A 234 -14.35 -16.88 7.14
N PRO A 235 -15.22 -16.52 6.19
CA PRO A 235 -15.88 -15.22 6.18
C PRO A 235 -16.73 -14.88 7.41
N ASP A 236 -17.15 -15.91 8.15
CA ASP A 236 -17.87 -15.77 9.43
C ASP A 236 -16.96 -15.54 10.64
N GLY A 237 -15.63 -15.54 10.44
CA GLY A 237 -14.62 -15.35 11.47
C GLY A 237 -14.13 -16.65 12.12
N SER A 238 -14.69 -17.78 11.77
CA SER A 238 -14.23 -19.10 12.25
C SER A 238 -12.96 -19.55 11.51
N GLY A 239 -12.35 -20.65 11.95
CA GLY A 239 -11.26 -21.32 11.23
C GLY A 239 -9.93 -20.56 11.23
N ARG A 240 -9.66 -19.73 12.27
CA ARG A 240 -8.40 -18.94 12.39
C ARG A 240 -7.16 -19.80 12.24
N ARG A 241 -6.26 -19.36 11.36
CA ARG A 241 -4.90 -19.89 11.23
C ARG A 241 -3.94 -18.83 10.72
N VAL A 242 -2.65 -19.03 10.90
CA VAL A 242 -1.62 -18.23 10.25
C VAL A 242 -1.49 -18.69 8.79
N TYR A 243 -1.71 -17.78 7.85
CA TYR A 243 -1.56 -18.03 6.41
C TYR A 243 -0.12 -17.85 5.96
N ALA A 244 0.53 -16.75 6.40
CA ALA A 244 1.94 -16.48 6.17
C ALA A 244 2.52 -15.71 7.35
N SER A 245 3.81 -15.89 7.63
CA SER A 245 4.49 -15.36 8.82
C SER A 245 5.78 -14.62 8.51
N GLY A 246 6.26 -13.88 9.51
CA GLY A 246 7.48 -13.09 9.39
C GLY A 246 7.34 -11.89 8.44
N ILE A 247 6.11 -11.45 8.20
CA ILE A 247 5.77 -10.24 7.44
C ILE A 247 5.60 -9.10 8.43
N ARG A 248 6.65 -8.34 8.69
CA ARG A 248 6.69 -7.37 9.79
C ARG A 248 5.44 -6.51 9.92
N ASN A 249 5.03 -5.84 8.86
CA ASN A 249 3.85 -5.00 8.87
C ASN A 249 3.25 -4.88 7.45
N ALA A 250 2.50 -5.90 7.03
CA ALA A 250 1.65 -5.77 5.86
C ALA A 250 0.51 -4.79 6.19
N VAL A 251 0.45 -3.67 5.51
CA VAL A 251 -0.60 -2.66 5.75
C VAL A 251 -1.74 -2.80 4.75
N GLY A 252 -1.43 -2.88 3.46
CA GLY A 252 -2.39 -3.14 2.41
C GLY A 252 -2.29 -4.56 1.90
N ILE A 253 -3.44 -5.23 1.73
CA ILE A 253 -3.52 -6.54 1.10
C ILE A 253 -4.63 -6.55 0.04
N ALA A 254 -4.34 -7.19 -1.10
CA ALA A 254 -5.29 -7.29 -2.21
C ALA A 254 -5.20 -8.64 -2.91
N ILE A 255 -6.30 -9.08 -3.49
CA ILE A 255 -6.32 -10.24 -4.39
C ILE A 255 -6.10 -9.78 -5.81
N ASP A 256 -5.12 -10.35 -6.48
CA ASP A 256 -4.95 -10.16 -7.92
C ASP A 256 -6.20 -10.69 -8.66
N PRO A 257 -6.96 -9.83 -9.32
CA PRO A 257 -8.21 -10.22 -9.97
C PRO A 257 -7.98 -11.20 -11.13
N LYS A 258 -6.76 -11.34 -11.61
CA LYS A 258 -6.40 -12.20 -12.74
C LYS A 258 -5.95 -13.60 -12.30
N THR A 259 -5.12 -13.66 -11.25
CA THR A 259 -4.52 -14.93 -10.77
C THR A 259 -5.20 -15.47 -9.52
N GLY A 260 -5.93 -14.65 -8.77
CA GLY A 260 -6.50 -15.00 -7.48
C GLY A 260 -5.48 -15.03 -6.34
N GLN A 261 -4.22 -14.68 -6.59
CA GLN A 261 -3.16 -14.63 -5.58
C GLN A 261 -3.34 -13.47 -4.62
N LEU A 262 -3.02 -13.70 -3.36
CA LEU A 262 -2.94 -12.65 -2.34
C LEU A 262 -1.62 -11.89 -2.49
N TRP A 263 -1.70 -10.56 -2.50
CA TRP A 263 -0.54 -9.65 -2.49
C TRP A 263 -0.56 -8.77 -1.25
N GLY A 264 0.62 -8.31 -0.84
CA GLY A 264 0.79 -7.40 0.29
C GLY A 264 1.83 -6.32 0.04
N SER A 265 1.55 -5.14 0.58
CA SER A 265 2.44 -3.99 0.69
C SER A 265 2.93 -3.89 2.13
N VAL A 266 4.25 -3.92 2.34
CA VAL A 266 4.86 -4.23 3.63
C VAL A 266 5.92 -3.22 4.03
N ASN A 267 5.79 -2.74 5.26
CA ASN A 267 6.83 -1.94 5.92
C ASN A 267 7.80 -2.84 6.69
N GLU A 268 9.08 -2.68 6.42
CA GLU A 268 10.13 -3.39 7.11
C GLU A 268 10.70 -2.66 8.34
N ARG A 269 11.65 -3.29 9.01
CA ARG A 269 12.22 -2.83 10.27
C ARG A 269 13.15 -1.63 10.11
N ASP A 270 13.20 -0.82 11.16
CA ASP A 270 14.01 0.39 11.27
C ASP A 270 15.35 0.14 12.00
N GLY A 271 16.30 1.09 11.87
CA GLY A 271 17.51 1.17 12.68
C GLY A 271 18.67 0.31 12.17
N LEU A 272 18.73 0.06 10.86
CA LEU A 272 19.90 -0.53 10.18
C LEU A 272 20.54 0.42 9.15
N GLY A 273 20.18 1.70 9.17
CA GLY A 273 20.71 2.74 8.30
C GLY A 273 19.69 3.18 7.24
N ASP A 274 20.04 4.22 6.49
CA ASP A 274 19.16 4.84 5.49
C ASP A 274 18.69 3.89 4.40
N ASN A 275 19.54 2.94 3.99
CA ASN A 275 19.28 2.06 2.85
C ASN A 275 19.07 0.59 3.27
N LEU A 276 18.61 0.37 4.54
CA LEU A 276 18.18 -0.92 5.08
C LEU A 276 17.08 -0.74 6.14
N VAL A 277 16.05 -1.58 6.17
CA VAL A 277 15.72 -2.72 5.30
C VAL A 277 14.72 -2.24 4.27
N PRO A 278 14.79 -2.67 2.99
CA PRO A 278 13.78 -2.30 2.00
C PRO A 278 12.37 -2.64 2.46
N ASP A 279 11.43 -1.72 2.24
CA ASP A 279 10.02 -2.05 2.20
C ASP A 279 9.75 -2.90 0.95
N TYR A 280 8.60 -3.53 0.82
CA TYR A 280 8.38 -4.39 -0.33
C TYR A 280 6.90 -4.60 -0.69
N ILE A 281 6.68 -4.98 -1.95
CA ILE A 281 5.40 -5.42 -2.48
C ILE A 281 5.59 -6.84 -3.02
N THR A 282 4.75 -7.78 -2.59
CA THR A 282 4.95 -9.21 -2.90
C THR A 282 3.65 -9.99 -2.96
N HIS A 283 3.61 -11.05 -3.78
CA HIS A 283 2.59 -12.07 -3.62
C HIS A 283 2.85 -12.86 -2.34
N VAL A 284 1.81 -13.09 -1.56
CA VAL A 284 1.91 -13.76 -0.26
C VAL A 284 1.64 -15.25 -0.43
N GLN A 285 2.64 -16.08 -0.16
CA GLN A 285 2.56 -17.53 -0.32
C GLN A 285 1.98 -18.19 0.94
N GLU A 286 1.07 -19.15 0.77
CA GLU A 286 0.55 -19.95 1.86
C GLU A 286 1.67 -20.74 2.56
N GLY A 287 1.75 -20.64 3.90
CA GLY A 287 2.84 -21.21 4.69
C GLY A 287 4.19 -20.52 4.53
N GLY A 288 4.21 -19.39 3.79
CA GLY A 288 5.42 -18.61 3.55
C GLY A 288 5.99 -17.96 4.81
N PHE A 289 7.32 -17.85 4.86
CA PHE A 289 8.04 -17.13 5.91
C PHE A 289 8.93 -16.05 5.29
N TYR A 290 8.72 -14.78 5.69
CA TYR A 290 9.37 -13.62 5.11
C TYR A 290 10.53 -13.08 5.94
N GLY A 291 10.81 -13.69 7.10
CA GLY A 291 12.06 -13.51 7.84
C GLY A 291 11.93 -12.80 9.19
N TRP A 292 11.08 -11.78 9.32
CA TRP A 292 10.96 -11.03 10.57
C TRP A 292 10.65 -11.94 11.77
N PRO A 293 11.25 -11.77 12.95
CA PRO A 293 12.25 -10.75 13.30
C PRO A 293 13.71 -11.18 13.07
N TRP A 294 13.98 -12.45 12.81
CA TRP A 294 15.33 -13.03 12.82
C TRP A 294 16.11 -12.78 11.54
N TYR A 295 15.40 -12.64 10.43
CA TYR A 295 15.98 -12.47 9.11
C TYR A 295 15.25 -11.37 8.33
N TYR A 296 15.90 -10.87 7.27
CA TYR A 296 15.32 -9.99 6.27
C TYR A 296 15.86 -10.32 4.88
N MET A 297 15.15 -9.95 3.85
CA MET A 297 15.54 -10.00 2.44
C MET A 297 16.42 -11.20 2.07
N GLY A 298 15.78 -12.38 1.83
CA GLY A 298 16.49 -13.57 1.35
C GLY A 298 17.43 -14.22 2.37
N GLY A 299 17.20 -14.05 3.65
CA GLY A 299 17.94 -14.74 4.71
C GLY A 299 19.17 -13.99 5.22
N HIS A 300 19.23 -12.66 5.08
CA HIS A 300 20.17 -11.83 5.85
C HIS A 300 19.75 -11.85 7.32
N GLN A 301 20.66 -12.25 8.21
CA GLN A 301 20.34 -12.31 9.62
C GLN A 301 20.32 -10.93 10.28
N ASP A 302 19.29 -10.64 11.09
CA ASP A 302 19.24 -9.42 11.89
C ASP A 302 20.44 -9.40 12.87
N PRO A 303 21.27 -8.36 12.87
CA PRO A 303 22.50 -8.31 13.66
C PRO A 303 22.26 -8.34 15.18
N ARG A 304 21.04 -8.05 15.64
CA ARG A 304 20.67 -8.12 17.06
C ARG A 304 20.25 -9.52 17.49
N LEU A 305 19.87 -10.38 16.53
CA LEU A 305 19.37 -11.73 16.76
C LEU A 305 20.30 -12.78 16.14
N ARG A 306 21.61 -12.55 16.28
CA ARG A 306 22.64 -13.46 15.76
C ARG A 306 22.45 -14.87 16.30
N ASP A 307 22.71 -15.85 15.45
CA ASP A 307 22.66 -17.29 15.76
C ASP A 307 21.28 -17.82 16.19
N LYS A 308 20.24 -16.98 16.10
CA LYS A 308 18.84 -17.40 16.32
C LYS A 308 18.28 -18.06 15.06
N HIS A 309 17.60 -19.16 15.24
CA HIS A 309 16.85 -19.88 14.22
C HIS A 309 17.59 -20.13 12.90
N PRO A 310 18.83 -20.69 12.90
CA PRO A 310 19.61 -20.92 11.68
C PRO A 310 18.87 -21.82 10.68
N GLU A 311 17.98 -22.69 11.15
CA GLU A 311 17.13 -23.57 10.33
C GLU A 311 16.11 -22.80 9.46
N LEU A 312 15.71 -21.61 9.88
CA LEU A 312 14.77 -20.79 9.14
C LEU A 312 15.41 -20.01 7.98
N ARG A 313 16.72 -19.81 8.00
CA ARG A 313 17.44 -18.97 7.02
C ARG A 313 17.10 -19.32 5.57
N LYS A 314 17.05 -20.62 5.23
CA LYS A 314 16.77 -21.10 3.88
C LYS A 314 15.28 -21.06 3.52
N ARG A 315 14.40 -20.80 4.48
CA ARG A 315 12.95 -20.69 4.29
C ARG A 315 12.50 -19.27 4.02
N VAL A 316 13.39 -18.29 4.24
CA VAL A 316 13.07 -16.87 4.04
C VAL A 316 12.80 -16.61 2.57
N ILE A 317 11.58 -16.18 2.27
CA ILE A 317 11.16 -15.79 0.94
C ILE A 317 11.72 -14.40 0.62
N THR A 318 12.32 -14.27 -0.55
CA THR A 318 12.66 -12.95 -1.10
C THR A 318 11.42 -12.35 -1.72
N PRO A 319 11.02 -11.13 -1.34
CA PRO A 319 9.88 -10.44 -1.93
C PRO A 319 10.06 -10.15 -3.43
N ASP A 320 8.94 -10.00 -4.16
CA ASP A 320 8.95 -9.78 -5.60
C ASP A 320 9.51 -8.43 -6.01
N VAL A 321 9.18 -7.37 -5.26
CA VAL A 321 9.61 -5.99 -5.54
C VAL A 321 10.10 -5.35 -4.25
N LEU A 322 11.37 -5.00 -4.22
CA LEU A 322 11.94 -4.23 -3.13
C LEU A 322 11.71 -2.75 -3.41
N VAL A 323 11.08 -2.07 -2.46
CA VAL A 323 10.87 -0.62 -2.46
C VAL A 323 11.93 0.04 -1.60
N GLN A 324 12.22 1.31 -1.83
CA GLN A 324 13.20 2.02 -1.00
C GLN A 324 12.93 1.83 0.49
N PRO A 325 13.98 1.61 1.29
CA PRO A 325 13.85 1.52 2.75
C PRO A 325 13.16 2.74 3.34
N HIS A 326 12.28 2.49 4.29
CA HIS A 326 11.58 3.53 5.06
C HIS A 326 10.53 4.33 4.28
N ASN A 327 10.18 3.94 3.06
CA ASN A 327 9.09 4.58 2.32
C ASN A 327 7.74 4.44 3.02
N ALA A 328 7.62 3.49 3.94
CA ALA A 328 6.40 3.19 4.67
C ALA A 328 5.24 2.81 3.73
N SER A 329 5.44 1.75 2.95
CA SER A 329 4.45 1.21 2.02
C SER A 329 3.15 0.87 2.75
N LEU A 330 2.01 1.46 2.34
CA LEU A 330 0.72 1.29 3.00
C LEU A 330 -0.26 0.51 2.14
N GLU A 331 -1.34 1.14 1.63
CA GLU A 331 -2.32 0.43 0.84
C GLU A 331 -1.87 0.21 -0.59
N MET A 332 -2.34 -0.89 -1.18
CA MET A 332 -2.14 -1.20 -2.59
C MET A 332 -3.44 -1.62 -3.28
N THR A 333 -3.51 -1.41 -4.58
CA THR A 333 -4.62 -1.88 -5.42
C THR A 333 -4.14 -2.30 -6.80
N PHE A 334 -4.83 -3.27 -7.41
CA PHE A 334 -4.63 -3.60 -8.82
C PHE A 334 -5.43 -2.64 -9.70
N TYR A 335 -4.83 -2.12 -10.75
CA TYR A 335 -5.54 -1.26 -11.68
C TYR A 335 -6.45 -2.06 -12.60
N THR A 336 -7.74 -2.07 -12.29
CA THR A 336 -8.80 -2.73 -13.06
C THR A 336 -9.59 -1.76 -13.94
N GLY A 337 -9.23 -0.46 -13.92
CA GLY A 337 -9.84 0.57 -14.72
C GLY A 337 -9.52 0.47 -16.20
N LYS A 338 -10.27 1.23 -17.00
CA LYS A 338 -10.08 1.32 -18.47
C LYS A 338 -9.75 2.75 -18.93
N GLN A 339 -9.63 3.67 -17.99
CA GLN A 339 -9.39 5.08 -18.30
C GLN A 339 -7.89 5.36 -18.59
N PHE A 340 -6.99 4.72 -17.83
CA PHE A 340 -5.56 4.86 -18.06
C PHE A 340 -5.11 4.15 -19.34
N PRO A 341 -3.97 4.54 -19.92
CA PRO A 341 -3.36 3.82 -21.03
C PRO A 341 -3.27 2.31 -20.78
N ARG A 342 -3.37 1.53 -21.86
CA ARG A 342 -3.48 0.06 -21.77
C ARG A 342 -2.34 -0.61 -20.99
N GLU A 343 -1.14 -0.02 -21.02
CA GLU A 343 0.05 -0.50 -20.30
C GLU A 343 -0.06 -0.46 -18.78
N TYR A 344 -1.03 0.28 -18.23
CA TYR A 344 -1.31 0.31 -16.79
C TYR A 344 -2.27 -0.80 -16.33
N GLY A 345 -2.90 -1.48 -17.29
CA GLY A 345 -3.93 -2.48 -16.99
C GLY A 345 -3.39 -3.70 -16.27
N GLY A 346 -3.85 -3.91 -15.04
CA GLY A 346 -3.44 -5.01 -14.17
C GLY A 346 -2.23 -4.72 -13.29
N ASP A 347 -1.56 -3.58 -13.46
CA ASP A 347 -0.44 -3.18 -12.61
C ASP A 347 -0.93 -2.83 -11.19
N ILE A 348 0.00 -2.87 -10.24
CA ILE A 348 -0.26 -2.45 -8.86
C ILE A 348 0.03 -0.97 -8.72
N PHE A 349 -0.84 -0.25 -8.02
CA PHE A 349 -0.55 1.05 -7.43
C PHE A 349 -0.46 0.89 -5.92
N ALA A 350 0.59 1.41 -5.31
CA ALA A 350 0.80 1.39 -3.87
C ALA A 350 1.15 2.78 -3.35
N SER A 351 0.63 3.12 -2.18
CA SER A 351 0.94 4.38 -1.51
C SER A 351 2.14 4.22 -0.59
N GLU A 352 3.07 5.14 -0.73
CA GLU A 352 4.25 5.29 0.11
C GLU A 352 4.02 6.51 1.01
N HIS A 353 3.93 6.27 2.33
CA HIS A 353 3.56 7.31 3.31
C HIS A 353 4.69 8.27 3.62
N GLY A 354 5.91 7.86 3.31
CA GLY A 354 7.13 8.62 3.44
C GLY A 354 7.93 8.35 4.70
N SER A 355 9.22 8.52 4.57
CA SER A 355 10.22 8.23 5.61
C SER A 355 10.23 9.30 6.71
N TRP A 356 10.45 8.85 7.94
CA TRP A 356 10.74 9.73 9.08
C TRP A 356 12.12 9.43 9.70
N ASN A 357 12.59 8.22 9.55
CA ASN A 357 13.78 7.61 10.17
C ASN A 357 14.93 7.43 9.17
N ARG A 358 15.10 8.40 8.30
CA ARG A 358 16.13 8.48 7.27
C ARG A 358 16.74 9.87 7.26
N SER A 359 18.01 10.02 6.90
CA SER A 359 18.70 11.33 6.86
C SER A 359 18.15 12.23 5.74
N VAL A 360 17.82 11.66 4.59
CA VAL A 360 17.13 12.33 3.48
C VAL A 360 15.78 11.69 3.26
N ARG A 361 14.72 12.50 3.27
CA ARG A 361 13.34 12.02 3.05
C ARG A 361 13.15 11.37 1.70
N THR A 362 12.30 10.35 1.65
CA THR A 362 11.90 9.62 0.45
C THR A 362 10.48 9.07 0.59
N GLY A 363 9.84 8.70 -0.50
CA GLY A 363 8.62 7.91 -0.53
C GLY A 363 7.36 8.63 -0.07
N PHE A 364 7.23 9.91 -0.24
CA PHE A 364 5.94 10.61 -0.09
C PHE A 364 5.24 10.63 -1.44
N GLU A 365 4.70 9.46 -1.85
CA GLU A 365 4.26 9.27 -3.23
C GLU A 365 3.28 8.10 -3.39
N VAL A 366 2.78 7.91 -4.59
CA VAL A 366 2.18 6.64 -5.04
C VAL A 366 3.08 6.08 -6.11
N VAL A 367 3.44 4.81 -5.96
CA VAL A 367 4.24 4.08 -6.95
C VAL A 367 3.37 3.16 -7.80
N ARG A 368 3.83 2.89 -9.03
CA ARG A 368 3.31 1.86 -9.92
C ARG A 368 4.27 0.69 -9.91
N VAL A 369 3.77 -0.52 -9.75
CA VAL A 369 4.53 -1.77 -9.93
C VAL A 369 4.05 -2.45 -11.21
N PRO A 370 4.85 -2.46 -12.28
CA PRO A 370 4.48 -3.14 -13.52
C PRO A 370 4.45 -4.65 -13.34
N LEU A 371 3.38 -5.29 -13.83
CA LEU A 371 3.24 -6.73 -13.84
C LEU A 371 3.31 -7.29 -15.28
N HIS A 372 3.91 -8.46 -15.41
CA HIS A 372 3.81 -9.26 -16.64
C HIS A 372 2.39 -9.81 -16.82
N HIS A 373 2.05 -10.22 -18.04
CA HIS A 373 0.74 -10.79 -18.34
C HIS A 373 0.33 -11.99 -17.49
N GLU A 374 1.30 -12.69 -16.91
CA GLU A 374 1.08 -13.84 -16.03
C GLU A 374 0.89 -13.45 -14.55
N GLY A 375 0.84 -12.15 -14.23
CA GLY A 375 0.72 -11.64 -12.86
C GLY A 375 2.03 -11.67 -12.06
N ARG A 376 3.18 -11.88 -12.70
CA ARG A 376 4.50 -11.79 -12.04
C ARG A 376 5.02 -10.36 -12.08
N ALA A 377 5.60 -9.88 -10.99
CA ALA A 377 6.24 -8.58 -10.96
C ALA A 377 7.54 -8.56 -11.78
N THR A 378 7.89 -7.38 -12.32
CA THR A 378 9.13 -7.15 -13.05
C THR A 378 10.35 -6.99 -12.13
N GLY A 379 10.11 -6.83 -10.81
CA GLY A 379 11.10 -6.42 -9.82
C GLY A 379 11.41 -4.91 -9.86
N GLU A 380 10.69 -4.17 -10.68
CA GLU A 380 10.78 -2.70 -10.81
C GLU A 380 9.55 -2.03 -10.24
N TYR A 381 9.70 -0.78 -9.79
CA TYR A 381 8.59 0.13 -9.53
C TYR A 381 8.88 1.51 -10.13
N GLU A 382 7.85 2.30 -10.34
CA GLU A 382 7.89 3.62 -10.99
C GLU A 382 7.19 4.65 -10.12
N ASP A 383 7.82 5.81 -9.89
CA ASP A 383 7.17 6.96 -9.25
C ASP A 383 5.99 7.40 -10.11
N PHE A 384 4.78 7.37 -9.54
CA PHE A 384 3.57 7.72 -10.31
C PHE A 384 2.95 9.04 -9.86
N LEU A 385 2.73 9.23 -8.57
CA LEU A 385 2.16 10.47 -8.04
C LEU A 385 3.08 11.02 -6.96
N THR A 386 3.79 12.09 -7.24
CA THR A 386 4.81 12.69 -6.38
C THR A 386 4.49 14.11 -5.98
N GLY A 387 5.43 14.84 -5.36
CA GLY A 387 5.32 16.27 -5.10
C GLY A 387 4.63 16.62 -3.78
N PHE A 388 4.55 15.71 -2.81
CA PHE A 388 3.97 15.95 -1.48
C PHE A 388 4.92 16.63 -0.49
N LEU A 389 6.09 17.06 -0.94
CA LEU A 389 7.03 17.87 -0.18
C LEU A 389 7.20 19.26 -0.81
N THR A 390 7.56 20.24 0.03
CA THR A 390 8.02 21.56 -0.47
C THR A 390 9.44 21.42 -1.03
N PRO A 391 9.92 22.40 -1.84
CA PRO A 391 11.31 22.41 -2.28
C PRO A 391 12.35 22.40 -1.13
N LYS A 392 11.94 22.78 0.09
CA LYS A 392 12.75 22.72 1.31
C LYS A 392 12.70 21.36 1.99
N GLY A 393 11.91 20.41 1.49
CA GLY A 393 11.74 19.10 2.07
C GLY A 393 10.76 19.04 3.24
N GLU A 394 9.89 20.04 3.40
CA GLU A 394 8.81 20.00 4.40
C GLU A 394 7.66 19.16 3.85
N VAL A 395 7.13 18.27 4.67
CA VAL A 395 6.06 17.33 4.29
C VAL A 395 4.71 18.04 4.39
N TRP A 396 3.95 18.12 3.30
CA TRP A 396 2.59 18.68 3.33
C TRP A 396 1.50 17.63 3.01
N GLY A 397 1.88 16.50 2.42
CA GLY A 397 0.98 15.40 2.11
C GLY A 397 1.64 14.06 2.37
N ARG A 398 0.84 13.05 2.69
CA ARG A 398 1.26 11.66 2.98
C ARG A 398 0.21 10.70 2.44
N PRO A 399 0.44 10.11 1.26
CA PRO A 399 -0.46 9.12 0.67
C PRO A 399 -0.66 7.91 1.59
N VAL A 400 -1.90 7.40 1.66
CA VAL A 400 -2.26 6.26 2.51
C VAL A 400 -3.02 5.19 1.76
N GLY A 401 -4.21 5.54 1.26
CA GLY A 401 -5.10 4.62 0.58
C GLY A 401 -5.12 4.87 -0.91
N VAL A 402 -5.23 3.81 -1.69
CA VAL A 402 -5.37 3.87 -3.15
C VAL A 402 -6.53 2.99 -3.61
N ALA A 403 -7.39 3.51 -4.48
CA ALA A 403 -8.50 2.76 -5.05
C ALA A 403 -8.81 3.20 -6.47
N VAL A 404 -9.29 2.28 -7.30
CA VAL A 404 -9.78 2.58 -8.64
C VAL A 404 -11.25 2.97 -8.55
N ALA A 405 -11.57 4.18 -8.97
CA ALA A 405 -12.96 4.65 -9.06
C ALA A 405 -13.71 3.98 -10.21
N LYS A 406 -15.03 4.06 -10.20
CA LYS A 406 -15.89 3.43 -11.24
C LYS A 406 -15.62 3.95 -12.65
N ASP A 407 -15.20 5.20 -12.78
CA ASP A 407 -14.83 5.80 -14.07
C ASP A 407 -13.40 5.43 -14.54
N GLY A 408 -12.67 4.65 -13.75
CA GLY A 408 -11.30 4.23 -14.01
C GLY A 408 -10.23 5.19 -13.53
N SER A 409 -10.58 6.33 -12.91
CA SER A 409 -9.59 7.19 -12.26
C SER A 409 -9.05 6.53 -10.99
N LEU A 410 -7.84 6.93 -10.55
CA LEU A 410 -7.27 6.52 -9.28
C LEU A 410 -7.62 7.56 -8.20
N LEU A 411 -8.07 7.08 -7.04
CA LEU A 411 -8.30 7.89 -5.85
C LEU A 411 -7.19 7.60 -4.84
N VAL A 412 -6.66 8.64 -4.23
CA VAL A 412 -5.56 8.56 -3.26
C VAL A 412 -5.95 9.35 -2.01
N SER A 413 -6.08 8.68 -0.87
CA SER A 413 -6.24 9.38 0.41
C SER A 413 -4.89 9.87 0.92
N ASP A 414 -4.91 11.02 1.56
CA ASP A 414 -3.74 11.73 2.07
C ASP A 414 -4.04 12.27 3.45
N ASP A 415 -3.44 11.66 4.48
CA ASP A 415 -3.67 12.07 5.86
C ASP A 415 -2.89 13.33 6.27
N GLY A 416 -1.83 13.68 5.52
CA GLY A 416 -1.09 14.93 5.71
C GLY A 416 -1.91 16.15 5.32
N SER A 417 -2.45 16.16 4.11
CA SER A 417 -3.30 17.26 3.62
C SER A 417 -4.79 17.10 3.98
N ARG A 418 -5.18 15.99 4.61
CA ARG A 418 -6.56 15.67 5.00
C ARG A 418 -7.51 15.64 3.80
N SER A 419 -7.08 15.01 2.71
CA SER A 419 -7.71 15.08 1.39
C SER A 419 -7.84 13.71 0.74
N ILE A 420 -8.64 13.64 -0.33
CA ILE A 420 -8.59 12.60 -1.34
C ILE A 420 -8.24 13.27 -2.66
N TRP A 421 -7.21 12.79 -3.31
CA TRP A 421 -6.78 13.17 -4.65
C TRP A 421 -7.41 12.23 -5.67
N ARG A 422 -7.83 12.79 -6.81
CA ARG A 422 -8.29 12.03 -7.98
C ARG A 422 -7.28 12.21 -9.10
N VAL A 423 -6.80 11.11 -9.67
CA VAL A 423 -5.92 11.11 -10.82
C VAL A 423 -6.66 10.49 -12.00
N SER A 424 -6.87 11.27 -13.05
CA SER A 424 -7.54 10.84 -14.28
C SER A 424 -6.62 11.01 -15.48
N TYR A 425 -6.82 10.20 -16.52
CA TYR A 425 -6.07 10.33 -17.77
C TYR A 425 -6.93 11.09 -18.79
N GLU A 426 -6.36 12.16 -19.33
CA GLU A 426 -6.95 12.98 -20.40
C GLU A 426 -5.92 13.00 -21.55
N PRO A 427 -6.03 12.12 -22.57
CA PRO A 427 -5.10 12.14 -23.69
C PRO A 427 -5.18 13.49 -24.41
N LYS A 428 -4.03 14.08 -24.72
CA LYS A 428 -3.92 15.33 -25.49
C LYS A 428 -4.31 15.10 -26.94
#